data_133b1397a47f4326d244cc6142b43762
#
_entry.id   133b1397a47f4326d244cc6142b43762
#
_cell.length_a   1.000
_cell.length_b   1.000
_cell.length_c   1.000
_cell.angle_alpha   90.00
_cell.angle_beta   90.00
_cell.angle_gamma   90.00
#
_symmetry.space_group_name_H-M   'P 1'
#
loop_
_entity.id
_entity.type
_entity.pdbx_description
1 polymer ?
#
loop_
_entity_poly.entity_id
_entity_poly.type
_entity_poly.pdbx_seq_one_letter_code
_entity_poly.pdbx_strand_id
1 'polypeptide(L)'
;MNTNLPLVTAAAVEQALNTSCELLRHNLADFTTKFEDSNSQNNFYPQTENVEWTTGFCTGEYWLAYEHTADAAFRAAALTQVDSFLNRIEQKIDVNHHDMGFLYTPSCVAAYKLTGSEAAKKAALLAADNLIARFQTKGQFLQAWGELGAKDNYRLIIDCLLNLPLLYWATEVTGDKTYAEIARKHTET
;
A
#
# COMPACT_ATOMS: atom_id res chain seq x y z
N MET A 1 31.43 -22.86 -11.99
CA MET A 1 31.33 -21.47 -11.52
C MET A 1 31.06 -21.49 -10.03
N ASN A 2 32.07 -21.17 -9.21
CA ASN A 2 31.95 -21.15 -7.74
C ASN A 2 31.27 -19.81 -7.36
N THR A 3 29.97 -19.82 -7.17
CA THR A 3 29.22 -18.66 -6.65
C THR A 3 29.22 -18.69 -5.13
N ASN A 4 30.38 -18.50 -4.51
CA ASN A 4 30.45 -18.12 -3.11
C ASN A 4 29.98 -16.65 -2.99
N LEU A 5 28.67 -16.43 -3.11
CA LEU A 5 28.10 -15.18 -2.63
C LEU A 5 28.30 -15.14 -1.11
N PRO A 6 28.82 -14.03 -0.54
CA PRO A 6 28.95 -13.92 0.90
C PRO A 6 27.58 -14.13 1.54
N LEU A 7 27.51 -15.03 2.52
CA LEU A 7 26.30 -15.25 3.30
C LEU A 7 25.93 -13.91 3.99
N VAL A 8 24.69 -13.46 3.79
CA VAL A 8 24.17 -12.29 4.50
C VAL A 8 24.10 -12.63 5.99
N THR A 9 24.82 -11.90 6.82
CA THR A 9 24.83 -12.09 8.26
C THR A 9 23.72 -11.29 8.94
N ALA A 10 23.26 -11.70 10.12
CA ALA A 10 22.30 -10.94 10.92
C ALA A 10 22.82 -9.52 11.20
N ALA A 11 24.12 -9.36 11.49
CA ALA A 11 24.73 -8.04 11.72
C ALA A 11 24.68 -7.15 10.47
N ALA A 12 24.86 -7.72 9.27
CA ALA A 12 24.76 -6.94 8.04
C ALA A 12 23.32 -6.49 7.76
N VAL A 13 22.32 -7.35 8.07
CA VAL A 13 20.90 -6.97 7.97
C VAL A 13 20.56 -5.85 8.96
N GLU A 14 20.96 -6.00 10.21
CA GLU A 14 20.74 -4.99 11.25
C GLU A 14 21.35 -3.63 10.87
N GLN A 15 22.57 -3.64 10.38
CA GLN A 15 23.24 -2.42 9.90
C GLN A 15 22.47 -1.78 8.73
N ALA A 16 22.00 -2.58 7.77
CA ALA A 16 21.21 -2.08 6.65
C ALA A 16 19.90 -1.44 7.11
N LEU A 17 19.17 -2.08 8.03
CA LEU A 17 17.94 -1.54 8.61
C LEU A 17 18.18 -0.23 9.34
N ASN A 18 19.23 -0.16 10.17
CA ASN A 18 19.59 1.07 10.88
C ASN A 18 19.91 2.21 9.90
N THR A 19 20.71 1.94 8.86
CA THR A 19 21.02 2.93 7.81
C THR A 19 19.76 3.40 7.08
N SER A 20 18.84 2.49 6.75
CA SER A 20 17.55 2.84 6.12
C SER A 20 16.71 3.73 7.03
N CYS A 21 16.63 3.41 8.33
CA CYS A 21 15.89 4.24 9.30
C CYS A 21 16.50 5.63 9.46
N GLU A 22 17.83 5.76 9.41
CA GLU A 22 18.50 7.07 9.42
C GLU A 22 18.16 7.91 8.19
N LEU A 23 18.15 7.30 6.99
CA LEU A 23 17.74 7.98 5.76
C LEU A 23 16.27 8.41 5.82
N LEU A 24 15.37 7.51 6.25
CA LEU A 24 13.96 7.84 6.43
C LEU A 24 13.75 8.97 7.45
N ARG A 25 14.56 9.04 8.49
CA ARG A 25 14.48 10.14 9.47
C ARG A 25 14.81 11.49 8.85
N HIS A 26 15.77 11.55 7.94
CA HIS A 26 16.06 12.78 7.18
C HIS A 26 14.88 13.15 6.26
N ASN A 27 14.22 12.15 5.68
CA ASN A 27 13.10 12.35 4.77
C ASN A 27 11.82 12.84 5.48
N LEU A 28 11.69 12.71 6.80
CA LEU A 28 10.50 13.18 7.54
C LEU A 28 10.20 14.68 7.31
N ALA A 29 11.22 15.52 7.13
CA ALA A 29 11.03 16.95 6.88
C ALA A 29 10.31 17.23 5.56
N ASP A 30 10.55 16.39 4.55
CA ASP A 30 10.04 16.57 3.20
C ASP A 30 8.74 15.76 2.95
N PHE A 31 8.62 14.60 3.58
CA PHE A 31 7.57 13.61 3.23
C PHE A 31 6.59 13.26 4.35
N THR A 32 6.49 14.06 5.43
CA THR A 32 5.43 13.85 6.43
C THR A 32 4.04 14.21 5.90
N THR A 33 3.91 15.31 5.15
CA THR A 33 2.63 15.78 4.57
C THR A 33 2.58 15.66 3.07
N LYS A 34 3.68 15.28 2.45
CA LYS A 34 3.82 14.97 1.03
C LYS A 34 4.25 13.52 0.87
N PHE A 35 4.24 13.03 -0.35
CA PHE A 35 4.65 11.69 -0.71
C PHE A 35 5.79 11.71 -1.72
N GLU A 36 6.52 10.63 -1.80
CA GLU A 36 7.53 10.42 -2.83
C GLU A 36 6.84 10.13 -4.16
N ASP A 37 7.26 10.83 -5.21
CA ASP A 37 6.83 10.53 -6.57
C ASP A 37 7.26 9.10 -6.97
N SER A 38 6.55 8.50 -7.91
CA SER A 38 6.87 7.14 -8.40
C SER A 38 8.22 7.06 -9.13
N ASN A 39 8.80 8.20 -9.52
CA ASN A 39 10.03 8.28 -10.29
C ASN A 39 11.02 9.25 -9.66
N SER A 40 12.27 8.79 -9.47
CA SER A 40 13.34 9.67 -9.04
C SER A 40 13.83 10.58 -10.18
N GLN A 41 14.25 11.79 -9.84
CA GLN A 41 14.88 12.76 -10.72
C GLN A 41 16.23 13.18 -10.12
N ASN A 42 17.31 13.02 -10.87
CA ASN A 42 18.66 13.31 -10.38
C ASN A 42 19.01 12.61 -9.07
N ASN A 43 18.59 11.36 -8.91
CA ASN A 43 18.75 10.52 -7.72
C ASN A 43 17.95 10.97 -6.47
N PHE A 44 16.98 11.86 -6.62
CA PHE A 44 16.07 12.27 -5.55
C PHE A 44 14.62 12.05 -5.98
N TYR A 45 13.75 11.77 -5.03
CA TYR A 45 12.32 11.70 -5.27
C TYR A 45 11.70 13.10 -5.13
N PRO A 46 11.02 13.62 -6.17
CA PRO A 46 10.21 14.82 -6.03
C PRO A 46 9.05 14.59 -5.04
N GLN A 47 8.58 15.67 -4.41
CA GLN A 47 7.37 15.63 -3.60
C GLN A 47 6.14 15.60 -4.49
N THR A 48 5.16 14.77 -4.14
CA THR A 48 3.84 14.72 -4.76
C THR A 48 2.71 14.73 -3.73
N GLU A 49 1.49 14.97 -4.17
CA GLU A 49 0.29 14.77 -3.37
C GLU A 49 -0.01 13.26 -3.24
N ASN A 50 -1.02 12.91 -2.43
CA ASN A 50 -1.45 11.51 -2.33
C ASN A 50 -2.26 11.11 -3.58
N VAL A 51 -1.55 10.93 -4.67
CA VAL A 51 -2.04 10.47 -5.98
C VAL A 51 -1.13 9.36 -6.49
N GLU A 52 -1.42 8.79 -7.64
CA GLU A 52 -0.68 7.66 -8.20
C GLU A 52 -0.80 6.39 -7.34
N TRP A 53 -0.07 5.35 -7.68
CA TRP A 53 -0.19 4.02 -7.08
C TRP A 53 0.89 3.68 -6.04
N THR A 54 1.94 4.51 -5.91
CA THR A 54 3.13 4.20 -5.08
C THR A 54 3.11 4.83 -3.70
N THR A 55 2.26 5.82 -3.44
CA THR A 55 2.30 6.62 -2.20
C THR A 55 2.11 5.79 -0.91
N GLY A 56 1.47 4.61 -1.02
CA GLY A 56 1.33 3.69 0.11
C GLY A 56 2.66 3.14 0.64
N PHE A 57 3.67 3.02 -0.20
CA PHE A 57 4.98 2.50 0.19
C PHE A 57 5.71 3.44 1.13
N CYS A 58 5.71 4.74 0.87
CA CYS A 58 6.30 5.74 1.76
C CYS A 58 5.75 5.62 3.20
N THR A 59 4.42 5.54 3.34
CA THR A 59 3.78 5.31 4.65
C THR A 59 4.17 3.95 5.24
N GLY A 60 4.26 2.91 4.41
CA GLY A 60 4.70 1.58 4.83
C GLY A 60 6.11 1.56 5.38
N GLU A 61 7.02 2.30 4.77
CA GLU A 61 8.40 2.44 5.24
C GLU A 61 8.45 3.10 6.63
N TYR A 62 7.62 4.11 6.90
CA TYR A 62 7.52 4.71 8.24
C TYR A 62 6.99 3.73 9.28
N TRP A 63 6.04 2.85 8.92
CA TRP A 63 5.58 1.80 9.83
C TRP A 63 6.66 0.77 10.13
N LEU A 64 7.41 0.32 9.12
CA LEU A 64 8.54 -0.59 9.30
C LEU A 64 9.64 0.03 10.16
N ALA A 65 9.96 1.32 9.93
CA ALA A 65 10.93 2.04 10.74
C ALA A 65 10.46 2.21 12.19
N TYR A 66 9.17 2.45 12.41
CA TYR A 66 8.59 2.48 13.76
C TYR A 66 8.68 1.12 14.46
N GLU A 67 8.35 0.02 13.78
CA GLU A 67 8.48 -1.34 14.35
C GLU A 67 9.92 -1.67 14.73
N HIS A 68 10.89 -1.27 13.90
CA HIS A 68 12.31 -1.53 14.15
C HIS A 68 12.91 -0.66 15.25
N THR A 69 12.53 0.62 15.31
CA THR A 69 13.20 1.60 16.20
C THR A 69 12.40 2.03 17.42
N ALA A 70 11.08 1.78 17.43
CA ALA A 70 10.11 2.34 18.37
C ALA A 70 10.08 3.89 18.41
N ASP A 71 10.60 4.57 17.39
CA ASP A 71 10.64 6.03 17.32
C ASP A 71 9.26 6.62 17.02
N ALA A 72 8.76 7.44 17.94
CA ALA A 72 7.46 8.07 17.85
C ALA A 72 7.33 9.04 16.64
N ALA A 73 8.44 9.56 16.11
CA ALA A 73 8.42 10.45 14.96
C ALA A 73 7.92 9.74 13.69
N PHE A 74 8.36 8.50 13.43
CA PHE A 74 7.86 7.69 12.31
C PHE A 74 6.36 7.38 12.47
N ARG A 75 5.96 7.01 13.69
CA ARG A 75 4.54 6.77 13.98
C ARG A 75 3.69 8.01 13.72
N ALA A 76 4.14 9.18 14.14
CA ALA A 76 3.41 10.43 13.96
C ALA A 76 3.28 10.81 12.48
N ALA A 77 4.36 10.69 11.70
CA ALA A 77 4.36 10.93 10.26
C ALA A 77 3.42 9.97 9.54
N ALA A 78 3.50 8.67 9.83
CA ALA A 78 2.63 7.66 9.24
C ALA A 78 1.16 7.93 9.55
N LEU A 79 0.78 8.32 10.77
CA LEU A 79 -0.59 8.67 11.13
C LEU A 79 -1.08 9.92 10.37
N THR A 80 -0.22 10.93 10.18
CA THR A 80 -0.55 12.11 9.36
C THR A 80 -0.88 11.68 7.92
N GLN A 81 -0.10 10.76 7.36
CA GLN A 81 -0.37 10.23 6.02
C GLN A 81 -1.64 9.36 5.97
N VAL A 82 -1.97 8.62 7.02
CA VAL A 82 -3.24 7.86 7.12
C VAL A 82 -4.46 8.78 6.97
N ASP A 83 -4.44 9.97 7.56
CA ASP A 83 -5.52 10.95 7.38
C ASP A 83 -5.66 11.38 5.91
N SER A 84 -4.55 11.52 5.20
CA SER A 84 -4.52 11.77 3.76
C SER A 84 -5.12 10.62 2.96
N PHE A 85 -4.83 9.35 3.31
CA PHE A 85 -5.43 8.18 2.67
C PHE A 85 -6.93 8.07 2.93
N LEU A 86 -7.41 8.39 4.13
CA LEU A 86 -8.84 8.44 4.44
C LEU A 86 -9.54 9.48 3.56
N ASN A 87 -8.99 10.69 3.49
CA ASN A 87 -9.52 11.74 2.61
C ASN A 87 -9.51 11.29 1.13
N ARG A 88 -8.42 10.69 0.66
CA ARG A 88 -8.29 10.20 -0.73
C ARG A 88 -9.41 9.26 -1.12
N ILE A 89 -9.70 8.26 -0.28
CA ILE A 89 -10.75 7.28 -0.62
C ILE A 89 -12.16 7.84 -0.45
N GLU A 90 -12.40 8.69 0.55
CA GLU A 90 -13.71 9.33 0.76
C GLU A 90 -14.07 10.30 -0.37
N GLN A 91 -13.09 11.08 -0.84
CA GLN A 91 -13.27 12.06 -1.92
C GLN A 91 -13.09 11.45 -3.32
N LYS A 92 -12.78 10.15 -3.41
CA LYS A 92 -12.52 9.43 -4.67
C LYS A 92 -11.41 10.07 -5.51
N ILE A 93 -10.35 10.57 -4.85
CA ILE A 93 -9.20 11.18 -5.51
C ILE A 93 -8.30 10.08 -6.07
N ASP A 94 -8.18 10.01 -7.39
CA ASP A 94 -7.31 9.07 -8.11
C ASP A 94 -7.37 7.63 -7.57
N VAL A 95 -8.58 7.05 -7.53
CA VAL A 95 -8.84 5.68 -7.05
C VAL A 95 -9.55 4.81 -8.09
N ASN A 96 -9.57 5.23 -9.37
CA ASN A 96 -10.21 4.48 -10.46
C ASN A 96 -9.25 3.45 -11.09
N HIS A 97 -8.56 2.70 -10.26
CA HIS A 97 -7.62 1.64 -10.63
C HIS A 97 -7.61 0.55 -9.54
N HIS A 98 -6.90 -0.56 -9.78
CA HIS A 98 -6.88 -1.72 -8.89
C HIS A 98 -5.86 -1.62 -7.75
N ASP A 99 -5.01 -0.59 -7.71
CA ASP A 99 -3.84 -0.52 -6.82
C ASP A 99 -4.19 -0.17 -5.36
N MET A 100 -5.43 -0.46 -4.95
CA MET A 100 -5.89 -0.22 -3.59
C MET A 100 -5.09 -1.01 -2.54
N GLY A 101 -4.60 -2.19 -2.90
CA GLY A 101 -3.73 -2.98 -2.02
C GLY A 101 -2.35 -2.35 -1.84
N PHE A 102 -1.72 -1.85 -2.91
CA PHE A 102 -0.45 -1.12 -2.83
C PHE A 102 -0.56 0.15 -1.97
N LEU A 103 -1.69 0.83 -2.05
CA LEU A 103 -1.94 2.06 -1.31
C LEU A 103 -2.31 1.79 0.16
N TYR A 104 -3.28 0.91 0.41
CA TYR A 104 -3.95 0.82 1.71
C TYR A 104 -3.44 -0.33 2.60
N THR A 105 -2.79 -1.36 2.04
CA THR A 105 -2.21 -2.43 2.87
C THR A 105 -1.00 -1.93 3.65
N PRO A 106 0.04 -1.34 3.03
CA PRO A 106 1.20 -0.87 3.77
C PRO A 106 0.92 0.38 4.60
N SER A 107 -0.05 1.21 4.22
CA SER A 107 -0.41 2.44 4.95
C SER A 107 -1.43 2.19 6.06
N CYS A 108 -2.68 1.92 5.69
CA CYS A 108 -3.82 1.92 6.61
C CYS A 108 -4.00 0.57 7.34
N VAL A 109 -3.83 -0.57 6.66
CA VAL A 109 -3.89 -1.87 7.35
C VAL A 109 -2.77 -1.99 8.38
N ALA A 110 -1.55 -1.59 8.02
CA ALA A 110 -0.42 -1.55 8.95
C ALA A 110 -0.72 -0.63 10.15
N ALA A 111 -1.23 0.57 9.89
CA ALA A 111 -1.64 1.50 10.95
C ALA A 111 -2.66 0.89 11.92
N TYR A 112 -3.70 0.25 11.39
CA TYR A 112 -4.71 -0.39 12.24
C TYR A 112 -4.11 -1.52 13.08
N LYS A 113 -3.28 -2.38 12.48
CA LYS A 113 -2.61 -3.48 13.20
C LYS A 113 -1.68 -2.99 14.31
N LEU A 114 -0.95 -1.91 14.09
CA LEU A 114 0.05 -1.41 15.03
C LEU A 114 -0.53 -0.47 16.09
N THR A 115 -1.64 0.21 15.80
CA THR A 115 -2.14 1.29 16.67
C THR A 115 -3.60 1.16 17.08
N GLY A 116 -4.37 0.30 16.42
CA GLY A 116 -5.82 0.21 16.62
C GLY A 116 -6.60 1.40 16.02
N SER A 117 -6.00 2.19 15.11
CA SER A 117 -6.64 3.38 14.52
C SER A 117 -7.91 3.02 13.75
N GLU A 118 -9.08 3.46 14.23
CA GLU A 118 -10.36 3.24 13.55
C GLU A 118 -10.47 4.04 12.25
N ALA A 119 -9.80 5.20 12.15
CA ALA A 119 -9.72 5.96 10.91
C ALA A 119 -8.98 5.16 9.82
N ALA A 120 -7.86 4.52 10.17
CA ALA A 120 -7.10 3.66 9.27
C ALA A 120 -7.92 2.43 8.84
N LYS A 121 -8.61 1.77 9.78
CA LYS A 121 -9.52 0.66 9.48
C LYS A 121 -10.61 1.07 8.50
N LYS A 122 -11.26 2.21 8.74
CA LYS A 122 -12.28 2.76 7.85
C LYS A 122 -11.73 3.00 6.44
N ALA A 123 -10.57 3.65 6.33
CA ALA A 123 -9.93 3.92 5.05
C ALA A 123 -9.64 2.63 4.27
N ALA A 124 -9.07 1.62 4.93
CA ALA A 124 -8.74 0.34 4.31
C ALA A 124 -9.99 -0.45 3.88
N LEU A 125 -11.08 -0.42 4.65
CA LEU A 125 -12.34 -1.06 4.27
C LEU A 125 -12.98 -0.36 3.06
N LEU A 126 -13.02 0.97 3.03
CA LEU A 126 -13.49 1.73 1.87
C LEU A 126 -12.66 1.44 0.61
N ALA A 127 -11.36 1.24 0.77
CA ALA A 127 -10.47 0.85 -0.34
C ALA A 127 -10.74 -0.59 -0.81
N ALA A 128 -11.01 -1.52 0.10
CA ALA A 128 -11.41 -2.88 -0.24
C ALA A 128 -12.75 -2.89 -1.01
N ASP A 129 -13.74 -2.09 -0.60
CA ASP A 129 -15.01 -1.90 -1.32
C ASP A 129 -14.76 -1.32 -2.72
N ASN A 130 -13.88 -0.33 -2.83
CA ASN A 130 -13.51 0.26 -4.12
C ASN A 130 -12.84 -0.77 -5.04
N LEU A 131 -12.01 -1.65 -4.49
CA LEU A 131 -11.34 -2.70 -5.25
C LEU A 131 -12.32 -3.76 -5.74
N ILE A 132 -13.21 -4.29 -4.88
CA ILE A 132 -14.19 -5.30 -5.31
C ILE A 132 -15.20 -4.76 -6.32
N ALA A 133 -15.50 -3.46 -6.29
CA ALA A 133 -16.36 -2.82 -7.30
C ALA A 133 -15.78 -2.92 -8.72
N ARG A 134 -14.47 -3.18 -8.86
CA ARG A 134 -13.81 -3.42 -10.15
C ARG A 134 -13.87 -4.87 -10.65
N PHE A 135 -14.56 -5.75 -9.93
CA PHE A 135 -14.66 -7.16 -10.30
C PHE A 135 -15.53 -7.39 -11.53
N GLN A 136 -14.96 -8.02 -12.52
CA GLN A 136 -15.63 -8.40 -13.77
C GLN A 136 -16.21 -9.81 -13.63
N THR A 137 -17.52 -9.92 -13.43
CA THR A 137 -18.21 -11.19 -13.18
C THR A 137 -18.10 -12.19 -14.33
N LYS A 138 -18.01 -11.71 -15.57
CA LYS A 138 -17.86 -12.58 -16.75
C LYS A 138 -16.45 -13.13 -16.88
N GLY A 139 -15.43 -12.29 -16.66
CA GLY A 139 -14.01 -12.68 -16.75
C GLY A 139 -13.45 -13.22 -15.45
N GLN A 140 -14.17 -13.10 -14.33
CA GLN A 140 -13.77 -13.51 -12.98
C GLN A 140 -12.48 -12.87 -12.48
N PHE A 141 -12.24 -11.58 -12.85
CA PHE A 141 -11.04 -10.84 -12.46
C PHE A 141 -11.34 -9.39 -12.04
N LEU A 142 -10.41 -8.76 -11.33
CA LEU A 142 -10.42 -7.33 -11.00
C LEU A 142 -9.81 -6.55 -12.17
N GLN A 143 -10.59 -5.62 -12.74
CA GLN A 143 -10.14 -4.80 -13.86
C GLN A 143 -9.08 -3.80 -13.40
N ALA A 144 -7.96 -3.70 -14.12
CA ALA A 144 -6.80 -2.92 -13.71
C ALA A 144 -7.10 -1.40 -13.61
N TRP A 145 -7.52 -0.76 -14.68
CA TRP A 145 -7.85 0.67 -14.72
C TRP A 145 -8.89 0.97 -15.79
N GLY A 146 -9.22 2.25 -15.96
CA GLY A 146 -10.16 2.74 -16.96
C GLY A 146 -11.62 2.50 -16.59
N GLU A 147 -12.52 2.92 -17.47
CA GLU A 147 -13.96 2.78 -17.30
C GLU A 147 -14.35 1.30 -17.18
N LEU A 148 -15.19 1.00 -16.20
CA LEU A 148 -15.62 -0.37 -15.92
C LEU A 148 -16.44 -0.94 -17.10
N GLY A 149 -15.99 -2.10 -17.57
CA GLY A 149 -16.65 -2.82 -18.66
C GLY A 149 -16.38 -2.27 -20.06
N ALA A 150 -15.62 -1.18 -20.22
CA ALA A 150 -15.20 -0.69 -21.52
C ALA A 150 -14.30 -1.73 -22.20
N LYS A 151 -14.57 -2.01 -23.49
CA LYS A 151 -13.90 -3.09 -24.25
C LYS A 151 -12.39 -2.92 -24.36
N ASP A 152 -11.91 -1.70 -24.46
CA ASP A 152 -10.51 -1.34 -24.57
C ASP A 152 -9.77 -1.38 -23.22
N ASN A 153 -10.51 -1.39 -22.11
CA ASN A 153 -10.00 -1.47 -20.73
C ASN A 153 -10.36 -2.76 -19.99
N TYR A 154 -10.93 -3.74 -20.68
CA TYR A 154 -11.26 -5.05 -20.09
C TYR A 154 -9.99 -5.89 -19.95
N ARG A 155 -9.18 -5.56 -18.94
CA ARG A 155 -7.85 -6.15 -18.74
C ARG A 155 -7.53 -6.40 -17.27
N LEU A 156 -6.74 -7.42 -17.04
CA LEU A 156 -6.01 -7.65 -15.80
C LEU A 156 -4.50 -7.57 -16.06
N ILE A 157 -3.73 -7.31 -15.02
CA ILE A 157 -2.27 -7.43 -15.04
C ILE A 157 -1.83 -8.16 -13.79
N ILE A 158 -0.69 -8.85 -13.87
CA ILE A 158 -0.22 -9.80 -12.85
C ILE A 158 0.00 -9.19 -11.46
N ASP A 159 0.36 -7.93 -11.40
CA ASP A 159 0.62 -7.20 -10.15
C ASP A 159 -0.63 -7.02 -9.28
N CYS A 160 -1.85 -7.19 -9.84
CA CYS A 160 -3.07 -7.19 -9.05
C CYS A 160 -3.05 -8.23 -7.93
N LEU A 161 -2.26 -9.30 -8.06
CA LEU A 161 -2.06 -10.30 -7.01
C LEU A 161 -1.54 -9.68 -5.70
N LEU A 162 -0.73 -8.61 -5.78
CA LEU A 162 -0.23 -7.88 -4.61
C LEU A 162 -1.27 -6.92 -4.00
N ASN A 163 -2.40 -6.70 -4.68
CA ASN A 163 -3.53 -5.93 -4.15
C ASN A 163 -4.52 -6.81 -3.36
N LEU A 164 -4.50 -8.12 -3.56
CA LEU A 164 -5.43 -9.07 -2.93
C LEU A 164 -5.28 -9.22 -1.40
N PRO A 165 -4.10 -9.04 -0.77
CA PRO A 165 -3.97 -9.05 0.67
C PRO A 165 -4.93 -8.11 1.39
N LEU A 166 -5.26 -6.96 0.80
CA LEU A 166 -6.28 -6.04 1.31
C LEU A 166 -7.66 -6.71 1.44
N LEU A 167 -8.05 -7.53 0.46
CA LEU A 167 -9.34 -8.23 0.45
C LEU A 167 -9.39 -9.36 1.48
N TYR A 168 -8.30 -10.10 1.65
CA TYR A 168 -8.23 -11.13 2.70
C TYR A 168 -8.29 -10.51 4.09
N TRP A 169 -7.59 -9.39 4.31
CA TRP A 169 -7.68 -8.63 5.56
C TRP A 169 -9.11 -8.10 5.79
N ALA A 170 -9.77 -7.56 4.77
CA ALA A 170 -11.15 -7.10 4.89
C ALA A 170 -12.10 -8.24 5.34
N THR A 171 -11.93 -9.45 4.78
CA THR A 171 -12.66 -10.63 5.24
C THR A 171 -12.36 -10.94 6.72
N GLU A 172 -11.10 -10.87 7.12
CA GLU A 172 -10.67 -11.16 8.51
C GLU A 172 -11.36 -10.23 9.52
N VAL A 173 -11.42 -8.93 9.24
CA VAL A 173 -11.93 -7.93 10.19
C VAL A 173 -13.45 -7.74 10.15
N THR A 174 -14.13 -8.11 9.04
CA THR A 174 -15.57 -7.95 8.89
C THR A 174 -16.36 -9.25 9.02
N GLY A 175 -15.71 -10.39 8.74
CA GLY A 175 -16.38 -11.68 8.58
C GLY A 175 -17.06 -11.87 7.22
N ASP A 176 -17.09 -10.85 6.35
CA ASP A 176 -17.68 -10.95 5.00
C ASP A 176 -16.72 -11.71 4.07
N LYS A 177 -17.16 -12.88 3.62
CA LYS A 177 -16.40 -13.76 2.74
C LYS A 177 -16.32 -13.26 1.29
N THR A 178 -17.15 -12.30 0.91
CA THR A 178 -17.21 -11.78 -0.46
C THR A 178 -15.85 -11.27 -0.93
N TYR A 179 -15.10 -10.59 -0.06
CA TYR A 179 -13.77 -10.08 -0.39
C TYR A 179 -12.80 -11.22 -0.75
N ALA A 180 -12.67 -12.23 0.14
CA ALA A 180 -11.79 -13.37 -0.09
C ALA A 180 -12.22 -14.21 -1.29
N GLU A 181 -13.52 -14.36 -1.55
CA GLU A 181 -14.03 -15.09 -2.72
C GLU A 181 -13.66 -14.39 -4.04
N ILE A 182 -13.76 -13.06 -4.09
CA ILE A 182 -13.34 -12.27 -5.25
C ILE A 182 -11.83 -12.38 -5.46
N ALA A 183 -11.04 -12.25 -4.37
CA ALA A 183 -9.59 -12.42 -4.43
C ALA A 183 -9.20 -13.80 -4.99
N ARG A 184 -9.82 -14.87 -4.48
CA ARG A 184 -9.58 -16.24 -4.95
C ARG A 184 -9.92 -16.40 -6.44
N LYS A 185 -11.09 -15.91 -6.88
CA LYS A 185 -11.50 -15.98 -8.30
C LYS A 185 -10.49 -15.28 -9.21
N HIS A 186 -10.04 -14.09 -8.80
CA HIS A 186 -9.02 -13.37 -9.57
C HIS A 186 -7.70 -14.14 -9.66
N THR A 187 -7.31 -14.84 -8.57
CA THR A 187 -6.08 -15.65 -8.55
C THR A 187 -6.17 -16.88 -9.46
N GLU A 188 -7.37 -17.44 -9.63
CA GLU A 188 -7.63 -18.63 -10.46
C GLU A 188 -7.73 -18.31 -11.96
N THR A 189 -7.90 -17.03 -12.34
CA THR A 189 -8.00 -16.57 -13.73
C THR A 189 -6.64 -16.31 -14.35
#